data_e242e7e68a18aa875c901c29d60c4f80
#
_entry.id   e242e7e68a18aa875c901c29d60c4f80
#
_cell.length_a   1.000
_cell.length_b   1.000
_cell.length_c   1.000
_cell.angle_alpha   90.00
_cell.angle_beta   90.00
_cell.angle_gamma   90.00
#
_symmetry.space_group_name_H-M   'P 1'
#
loop_
_entity.id
_entity.type
_entity.pdbx_description
1 polymer ?
#
loop_
_entity_poly.entity_id
_entity_poly.type
_entity_poly.pdbx_seq_one_letter_code
_entity_poly.pdbx_strand_id
1 'polypeptide(L)'
;MTRYLHTMCRITDPERSRFFYEALGFRFSREMDIVRDGEVEATNYFFSIGDQENVLELTYNHDGRNYELGTGYGHIAVGVDDLDGTLARLKEQGIEPERPPYQVREGGSFIAFVRDPDEYRIELIERS
;
A
#
# COMPACT_ATOMS: atom_id res chain seq x y z
N MET A 1 4.59 -21.53 -17.01
CA MET A 1 3.85 -20.26 -17.13
C MET A 1 4.37 -19.26 -16.12
N THR A 2 4.63 -18.04 -16.57
CA THR A 2 5.08 -16.96 -15.68
C THR A 2 3.87 -16.25 -15.09
N ARG A 3 3.90 -15.90 -13.82
CA ARG A 3 2.84 -15.09 -13.20
C ARG A 3 3.47 -14.08 -12.26
N TYR A 4 2.75 -12.97 -12.11
CA TYR A 4 3.16 -11.94 -11.16
C TYR A 4 2.89 -12.43 -9.74
N LEU A 5 3.83 -12.23 -8.83
CA LEU A 5 3.67 -12.65 -7.44
C LEU A 5 3.37 -11.47 -6.52
N HIS A 6 4.29 -10.52 -6.41
CA HIS A 6 4.09 -9.40 -5.51
C HIS A 6 4.98 -8.20 -5.86
N THR A 7 4.62 -7.06 -5.31
CA THR A 7 5.50 -5.88 -5.25
C THR A 7 5.94 -5.72 -3.79
N MET A 8 7.23 -5.48 -3.59
CA MET A 8 7.78 -5.26 -2.25
C MET A 8 8.11 -3.79 -2.04
N CYS A 9 7.71 -3.28 -0.88
CA CYS A 9 8.05 -1.92 -0.44
C CYS A 9 8.67 -1.99 0.95
N ARG A 10 9.66 -1.15 1.19
CA ARG A 10 10.30 -1.06 2.51
C ARG A 10 9.56 -0.05 3.37
N ILE A 11 9.32 -0.41 4.63
CA ILE A 11 8.54 0.39 5.55
C ILE A 11 9.31 0.67 6.82
N THR A 12 8.87 1.70 7.57
CA THR A 12 9.52 2.09 8.82
C THR A 12 8.67 1.82 10.06
N ASP A 13 7.37 1.56 9.89
CA ASP A 13 6.46 1.32 11.01
C ASP A 13 5.39 0.30 10.59
N PRO A 14 5.59 -0.99 10.92
CA PRO A 14 4.67 -2.03 10.48
C PRO A 14 3.21 -1.84 10.92
N GLU A 15 3.00 -1.35 12.15
CA GLU A 15 1.65 -1.15 12.67
C GLU A 15 0.90 -0.08 11.89
N ARG A 16 1.54 1.07 11.65
CA ARG A 16 0.93 2.15 10.89
C ARG A 16 0.66 1.76 9.45
N SER A 17 1.61 1.05 8.83
CA SER A 17 1.44 0.58 7.45
C SER A 17 0.29 -0.42 7.36
N ARG A 18 0.20 -1.35 8.30
CA ARG A 18 -0.90 -2.32 8.32
C ARG A 18 -2.25 -1.62 8.43
N PHE A 19 -2.36 -0.65 9.33
CA PHE A 19 -3.60 0.13 9.51
C PHE A 19 -4.01 0.80 8.20
N PHE A 20 -3.06 1.41 7.53
CA PHE A 20 -3.31 2.09 6.26
C PHE A 20 -3.84 1.12 5.20
N TYR A 21 -3.12 0.02 4.97
CA TYR A 21 -3.50 -0.91 3.90
C TYR A 21 -4.80 -1.64 4.21
N GLU A 22 -5.07 -1.95 5.47
CA GLU A 22 -6.36 -2.53 5.83
C GLU A 22 -7.51 -1.56 5.59
N ALA A 23 -7.30 -0.26 5.78
CA ALA A 23 -8.31 0.75 5.48
C ALA A 23 -8.62 0.82 3.98
N LEU A 24 -7.65 0.50 3.13
CA LEU A 24 -7.87 0.42 1.68
C LEU A 24 -8.61 -0.83 1.24
N GLY A 25 -8.68 -1.85 2.10
CA GLY A 25 -9.30 -3.12 1.76
C GLY A 25 -8.35 -4.28 1.59
N PHE A 26 -7.06 -4.06 1.83
CA PHE A 26 -6.11 -5.19 1.88
C PHE A 26 -6.35 -6.00 3.15
N ARG A 27 -6.05 -7.29 3.06
CA ARG A 27 -6.11 -8.20 4.20
C ARG A 27 -4.70 -8.65 4.55
N PHE A 28 -4.33 -8.54 5.82
CA PHE A 28 -3.08 -9.10 6.29
C PHE A 28 -3.14 -10.63 6.16
N SER A 29 -2.16 -11.23 5.49
CA SER A 29 -2.11 -12.67 5.27
C SER A 29 -1.18 -13.37 6.24
N ARG A 30 0.07 -12.94 6.30
CA ARG A 30 1.06 -13.58 7.15
C ARG A 30 2.29 -12.70 7.28
N GLU A 31 3.12 -13.02 8.27
CA GLU A 31 4.43 -12.41 8.41
C GLU A 31 5.50 -13.49 8.44
N MET A 32 6.70 -13.12 8.05
CA MET A 32 7.83 -14.04 7.99
C MET A 32 9.09 -13.28 8.37
N ASP A 33 9.79 -13.80 9.38
CA ASP A 33 11.06 -13.23 9.78
C ASP A 33 12.19 -13.75 8.90
N ILE A 34 13.11 -12.86 8.56
CA ILE A 34 14.35 -13.23 7.89
C ILE A 34 15.43 -13.24 8.96
N VAL A 35 15.95 -14.43 9.24
CA VAL A 35 16.94 -14.64 10.29
C VAL A 35 18.31 -14.80 9.65
N ARG A 36 19.29 -14.06 10.17
CA ARG A 36 20.68 -14.18 9.77
C ARG A 36 21.55 -14.19 11.02
N ASP A 37 22.46 -15.19 11.10
CA ASP A 37 23.35 -15.37 12.24
C ASP A 37 22.63 -15.39 13.58
N GLY A 38 21.45 -16.03 13.61
CA GLY A 38 20.65 -16.21 14.82
C GLY A 38 19.82 -15.00 15.22
N GLU A 39 19.86 -13.91 14.45
CA GLU A 39 19.09 -12.69 14.73
C GLU A 39 18.09 -12.38 13.64
N VAL A 40 16.95 -11.78 14.01
CA VAL A 40 15.96 -11.32 13.05
C VAL A 40 16.48 -10.03 12.40
N GLU A 41 16.82 -10.13 11.13
CA GLU A 41 17.32 -8.99 10.36
C GLU A 41 16.18 -8.15 9.80
N ALA A 42 15.13 -8.81 9.35
CA ALA A 42 13.97 -8.15 8.74
C ALA A 42 12.72 -8.99 8.98
N THR A 43 11.57 -8.35 8.82
CA THR A 43 10.28 -9.04 8.84
C THR A 43 9.49 -8.62 7.62
N ASN A 44 8.96 -9.61 6.90
CA ASN A 44 8.10 -9.39 5.74
C ASN A 44 6.65 -9.57 6.15
N TYR A 45 5.80 -8.60 5.77
CA TYR A 45 4.37 -8.64 6.04
C TYR A 45 3.65 -8.74 4.70
N PHE A 46 2.88 -9.81 4.50
CA PHE A 46 2.19 -10.07 3.23
C PHE A 46 0.73 -9.71 3.33
N PHE A 47 0.23 -9.05 2.28
CA PHE A 47 -1.15 -8.60 2.19
C PHE A 47 -1.78 -9.12 0.90
N SER A 48 -3.05 -9.46 1.02
CA SER A 48 -3.89 -9.93 -0.09
C SER A 48 -5.00 -8.91 -0.34
N ILE A 49 -5.56 -8.91 -1.54
CA ILE A 49 -6.68 -8.03 -1.87
C ILE A 49 -7.56 -8.74 -2.89
N GLY A 50 -8.90 -8.70 -2.68
CA GLY A 50 -9.81 -9.44 -3.53
C GLY A 50 -9.46 -10.93 -3.55
N ASP A 51 -9.31 -11.49 -4.74
CA ASP A 51 -8.87 -12.87 -4.93
C ASP A 51 -7.37 -13.00 -5.18
N GLN A 52 -6.64 -11.90 -5.08
CA GLN A 52 -5.20 -11.86 -5.29
C GLN A 52 -4.47 -12.02 -3.97
N GLU A 53 -3.76 -13.13 -3.84
CA GLU A 53 -3.09 -13.46 -2.58
C GLU A 53 -1.65 -12.97 -2.54
N ASN A 54 -1.26 -12.41 -1.40
CA ASN A 54 0.13 -12.03 -1.09
C ASN A 54 0.77 -11.12 -2.14
N VAL A 55 -0.02 -10.21 -2.73
CA VAL A 55 0.45 -9.35 -3.82
C VAL A 55 1.25 -8.14 -3.35
N LEU A 56 1.16 -7.81 -2.07
CA LEU A 56 1.93 -6.72 -1.48
C LEU A 56 2.77 -7.28 -0.34
N GLU A 57 4.09 -7.06 -0.41
CA GLU A 57 5.02 -7.47 0.62
C GLU A 57 5.65 -6.22 1.21
N LEU A 58 5.44 -5.99 2.50
CA LEU A 58 6.04 -4.85 3.20
C LEU A 58 7.19 -5.37 4.05
N THR A 59 8.39 -4.86 3.80
CA THR A 59 9.59 -5.31 4.49
C THR A 59 10.04 -4.28 5.51
N TYR A 60 10.11 -4.71 6.76
CA TYR A 60 10.64 -3.90 7.85
C TYR A 60 12.03 -4.41 8.22
N ASN A 61 13.05 -3.57 8.05
CA ASN A 61 14.41 -3.88 8.48
C ASN A 61 14.57 -3.41 9.93
N HIS A 62 15.10 -4.30 10.78
CA HIS A 62 15.18 -4.06 12.21
C HIS A 62 16.36 -3.16 12.63
N ASP A 63 17.04 -2.54 11.69
CA ASP A 63 18.18 -1.66 11.97
C ASP A 63 17.80 -0.17 12.09
N GLY A 64 16.50 0.14 11.98
CA GLY A 64 16.01 1.52 12.17
C GLY A 64 16.32 2.49 11.06
N ARG A 65 16.71 1.99 9.88
CA ARG A 65 17.03 2.88 8.75
C ARG A 65 15.81 3.53 8.15
N ASN A 66 16.04 4.67 7.48
CA ASN A 66 15.03 5.34 6.67
C ASN A 66 15.34 5.14 5.20
N TYR A 67 14.40 5.48 4.32
CA TYR A 67 14.51 5.25 2.89
C TYR A 67 14.24 6.51 2.10
N GLU A 68 14.97 6.65 0.98
CA GLU A 68 14.69 7.66 -0.02
C GLU A 68 13.98 6.97 -1.18
N LEU A 69 12.79 7.45 -1.55
CA LEU A 69 12.02 6.85 -2.64
C LEU A 69 12.57 7.24 -4.01
N GLY A 70 13.20 8.40 -4.10
CA GLY A 70 13.75 8.88 -5.36
C GLY A 70 12.65 9.30 -6.33
N THR A 71 13.02 9.41 -7.60
CA THR A 71 12.13 9.93 -8.64
C THR A 71 11.76 8.89 -9.70
N GLY A 72 12.27 7.68 -9.57
CA GLY A 72 12.04 6.64 -10.58
C GLY A 72 10.81 5.78 -10.34
N TYR A 73 10.36 5.67 -9.09
CA TYR A 73 9.18 4.87 -8.77
C TYR A 73 7.93 5.74 -8.88
N GLY A 74 6.88 5.20 -9.46
CA GLY A 74 5.60 5.89 -9.58
C GLY A 74 4.67 5.60 -8.42
N HIS A 75 3.79 4.63 -8.60
CA HIS A 75 2.75 4.33 -7.60
C HIS A 75 2.22 2.92 -7.78
N ILE A 76 1.47 2.48 -6.77
CA ILE A 76 0.64 1.27 -6.83
C ILE A 76 -0.78 1.75 -7.07
N ALA A 77 -1.53 1.07 -7.94
CA ALA A 77 -2.92 1.40 -8.21
C ALA A 77 -3.83 0.28 -7.72
N VAL A 78 -4.95 0.67 -7.10
CA VAL A 78 -5.98 -0.28 -6.67
C VAL A 78 -7.34 0.21 -7.13
N GLY A 79 -8.21 -0.73 -7.49
CA GLY A 79 -9.59 -0.42 -7.84
C GLY A 79 -10.46 -0.41 -6.58
N VAL A 80 -11.32 0.57 -6.45
CA VAL A 80 -12.28 0.68 -5.34
C VAL A 80 -13.68 0.85 -5.91
N ASP A 81 -14.68 0.27 -5.24
CA ASP A 81 -16.07 0.37 -5.70
C ASP A 81 -16.66 1.75 -5.42
N ASP A 82 -16.28 2.34 -4.31
CA ASP A 82 -16.80 3.63 -3.84
C ASP A 82 -15.63 4.50 -3.39
N LEU A 83 -15.19 5.39 -4.28
CA LEU A 83 -14.04 6.24 -4.00
C LEU A 83 -14.30 7.19 -2.84
N ASP A 84 -15.47 7.84 -2.82
CA ASP A 84 -15.80 8.77 -1.74
C ASP A 84 -15.86 8.06 -0.40
N GLY A 85 -16.44 6.88 -0.34
CA GLY A 85 -16.50 6.08 0.89
C GLY A 85 -15.10 5.65 1.36
N THR A 86 -14.24 5.26 0.43
CA THR A 86 -12.87 4.88 0.76
C THR A 86 -12.11 6.07 1.34
N LEU A 87 -12.22 7.24 0.70
CA LEU A 87 -11.58 8.45 1.18
C LEU A 87 -12.11 8.88 2.55
N ALA A 88 -13.40 8.68 2.81
CA ALA A 88 -13.98 8.98 4.11
C ALA A 88 -13.37 8.10 5.22
N ARG A 89 -13.17 6.81 4.95
CA ARG A 89 -12.52 5.91 5.92
C ARG A 89 -11.08 6.31 6.19
N LEU A 90 -10.35 6.68 5.14
CA LEU A 90 -8.95 7.12 5.28
C LEU A 90 -8.86 8.44 6.07
N LYS A 91 -9.83 9.33 5.88
CA LYS A 91 -9.86 10.60 6.60
C LYS A 91 -9.99 10.38 8.11
N GLU A 92 -10.73 9.35 8.53
CA GLU A 92 -10.83 9.00 9.95
C GLU A 92 -9.48 8.65 10.55
N GLN A 93 -8.51 8.23 9.74
CA GLN A 93 -7.14 7.94 10.15
C GLN A 93 -6.20 9.12 9.91
N GLY A 94 -6.75 10.28 9.54
CA GLY A 94 -5.94 11.46 9.26
C GLY A 94 -5.28 11.47 7.90
N ILE A 95 -5.73 10.62 6.98
CA ILE A 95 -5.16 10.51 5.63
C ILE A 95 -6.07 11.26 4.65
N GLU A 96 -5.48 12.26 3.98
CA GLU A 96 -6.17 13.06 2.98
C GLU A 96 -5.59 12.79 1.60
N PRO A 97 -6.40 12.84 0.53
CA PRO A 97 -5.87 12.73 -0.82
C PRO A 97 -5.05 13.96 -1.18
N GLU A 98 -4.14 13.82 -2.15
CA GLU A 98 -3.31 14.93 -2.63
C GLU A 98 -4.16 16.07 -3.17
N ARG A 99 -5.31 15.74 -3.75
CA ARG A 99 -6.31 16.69 -4.24
C ARG A 99 -7.65 15.97 -4.30
N PRO A 100 -8.78 16.69 -4.42
CA PRO A 100 -10.08 16.03 -4.56
C PRO A 100 -10.13 15.08 -5.75
N PRO A 101 -11.02 14.09 -5.75
CA PRO A 101 -11.16 13.16 -6.87
C PRO A 101 -11.33 13.89 -8.20
N TYR A 102 -10.71 13.36 -9.23
CA TYR A 102 -10.74 13.95 -10.56
C TYR A 102 -10.69 12.86 -11.63
N GLN A 103 -10.97 13.25 -12.87
CA GLN A 103 -10.86 12.37 -14.03
C GLN A 103 -9.61 12.76 -14.81
N VAL A 104 -8.78 11.76 -15.15
CA VAL A 104 -7.57 12.01 -15.95
C VAL A 104 -7.96 12.43 -17.37
N ARG A 105 -9.07 11.87 -17.86
CA ARG A 105 -9.64 12.24 -19.14
C ARG A 105 -11.15 12.38 -19.00
N GLU A 106 -11.76 13.21 -19.82
CA GLU A 106 -13.19 13.42 -19.78
C GLU A 106 -13.93 12.09 -19.98
N GLY A 107 -14.90 11.83 -19.11
CA GLY A 107 -15.68 10.61 -19.15
C GLY A 107 -14.99 9.37 -18.57
N GLY A 108 -13.75 9.50 -18.10
CA GLY A 108 -13.02 8.40 -17.48
C GLY A 108 -13.42 8.18 -16.03
N SER A 109 -12.79 7.20 -15.40
CA SER A 109 -13.01 6.92 -13.98
C SER A 109 -12.48 8.05 -13.11
N PHE A 110 -13.14 8.29 -11.98
CA PHE A 110 -12.60 9.16 -10.97
C PHE A 110 -11.45 8.48 -10.25
N ILE A 111 -10.41 9.24 -9.97
CA ILE A 111 -9.24 8.75 -9.26
C ILE A 111 -8.86 9.73 -8.14
N ALA A 112 -8.07 9.23 -7.20
CA ALA A 112 -7.41 10.07 -6.21
C ALA A 112 -6.11 9.38 -5.80
N PHE A 113 -5.12 10.17 -5.44
CA PHE A 113 -3.86 9.67 -4.90
C PHE A 113 -3.80 9.95 -3.41
N VAL A 114 -3.42 8.93 -2.65
CA VAL A 114 -3.09 9.07 -1.23
C VAL A 114 -1.66 8.60 -1.02
N ARG A 115 -1.08 8.91 0.14
CA ARG A 115 0.26 8.47 0.50
C ARG A 115 0.19 7.60 1.73
N ASP A 116 0.92 6.50 1.69
CA ASP A 116 1.01 5.63 2.85
C ASP A 116 1.93 6.26 3.91
N PRO A 117 2.10 5.65 5.10
CA PRO A 117 2.93 6.24 6.15
C PRO A 117 4.40 6.49 5.76
N ASP A 118 4.89 5.81 4.74
CA ASP A 118 6.26 5.97 4.24
C ASP A 118 6.32 6.77 2.95
N GLU A 119 5.24 7.48 2.60
CA GLU A 119 5.14 8.37 1.45
C GLU A 119 5.01 7.64 0.11
N TYR A 120 4.77 6.34 0.10
CA TYR A 120 4.46 5.65 -1.15
C TYR A 120 3.10 6.11 -1.64
N ARG A 121 3.03 6.53 -2.90
CA ARG A 121 1.77 6.98 -3.51
C ARG A 121 0.92 5.78 -3.91
N ILE A 122 -0.35 5.85 -3.59
CA ILE A 122 -1.33 4.84 -3.97
C ILE A 122 -2.42 5.53 -4.78
N GLU A 123 -2.63 5.06 -6.00
CA GLU A 123 -3.71 5.56 -6.85
C GLU A 123 -4.97 4.73 -6.57
N LEU A 124 -6.04 5.43 -6.23
CA LEU A 124 -7.35 4.82 -6.03
C LEU A 124 -8.18 5.10 -7.27
N ILE A 125 -8.61 4.05 -7.96
CA ILE A 125 -9.38 4.16 -9.20
C ILE A 125 -10.77 3.59 -8.94
N GLU A 126 -11.80 4.44 -9.13
CA GLU A 126 -13.16 3.96 -8.92
C GLU A 126 -13.57 3.02 -10.04
N ARG A 127 -13.97 1.81 -9.67
CA ARG A 127 -14.44 0.80 -10.59
C ARG A 127 -15.54 -0.01 -9.92
N SER A 128 -16.62 -0.19 -10.65
CA SER A 128 -17.74 -1.01 -10.17
C SER A 128 -17.68 -2.42 -10.76
#